data_503ab46394ae542edc5bf1b6d5b736f0
#
_entry.id   503ab46394ae542edc5bf1b6d5b736f0
#
_cell.length_a   1.000
_cell.length_b   1.000
_cell.length_c   1.000
_cell.angle_alpha   90.00
_cell.angle_beta   90.00
_cell.angle_gamma   90.00
#
_symmetry.space_group_name_H-M   'P 1'
#
loop_
_entity.id
_entity.type
_entity.pdbx_description
1 polymer ?
#
loop_
_entity_poly.entity_id
_entity_poly.type
_entity_poly.pdbx_seq_one_letter_code
_entity_poly.pdbx_strand_id
1 'polypeptide(L)'
;MFSETKINSGLSVEGAEPNEKIALVDADTIAYATCSVCEMGDDEVGYSINLDFALSEAKVRIEDIRVATGCKDVELHFSTGSTFRHKLTSSYKANRATTRYPEGLRDLKEMLVKEFEGKLHSDFEADDYVVWAKKYNPEKYILCAVDKDVLNAVEGRHFNYYQSVKYNIPMKWVETSAKKAIQFPYYQCLMGDSADGIQGIKGCGPKTAEKIIGERVDEVELWKEVVAQYKKAGMSEKEALLTMRLVNMNQLSKDCTIDLWMAPGE
;
A
#
# COMPACT_ATOMS: atom_id res chain seq x y z
N MET A 1 23.54 16.90 -3.98
CA MET A 1 22.54 17.86 -4.48
C MET A 1 21.68 17.07 -5.45
N PHE A 2 20.42 16.82 -5.10
CA PHE A 2 19.54 16.02 -5.97
C PHE A 2 19.18 16.87 -7.19
N SER A 3 19.24 16.27 -8.38
CA SER A 3 18.85 16.95 -9.62
C SER A 3 17.33 16.91 -9.76
N GLU A 4 16.72 17.97 -10.27
CA GLU A 4 15.32 17.91 -10.69
C GLU A 4 15.21 17.10 -11.98
N THR A 5 14.33 16.09 -11.98
CA THR A 5 14.02 15.27 -13.15
C THR A 5 12.65 15.66 -13.69
N LYS A 6 12.56 15.93 -14.99
CA LYS A 6 11.27 16.10 -15.68
C LYS A 6 10.73 14.73 -16.07
N ILE A 7 9.48 14.49 -15.75
CA ILE A 7 8.74 13.29 -16.13
C ILE A 7 7.75 13.60 -17.26
N ASN A 8 7.14 12.57 -17.87
CA ASN A 8 6.25 12.73 -19.04
C ASN A 8 5.03 13.63 -18.78
N SER A 9 4.56 13.71 -17.53
CA SER A 9 3.49 14.64 -17.14
C SER A 9 3.88 16.13 -17.20
N GLY A 10 5.16 16.44 -17.40
CA GLY A 10 5.71 17.80 -17.38
C GLY A 10 5.96 18.36 -15.97
N LEU A 11 5.65 17.62 -14.92
CA LEU A 11 6.01 17.98 -13.54
C LEU A 11 7.50 17.74 -13.30
N SER A 12 8.08 18.57 -12.43
CA SER A 12 9.43 18.32 -11.91
C SER A 12 9.33 17.51 -10.61
N VAL A 13 10.22 16.54 -10.46
CA VAL A 13 10.36 15.73 -9.25
C VAL A 13 11.82 15.69 -8.84
N GLU A 14 12.10 15.54 -7.55
CA GLU A 14 13.45 15.23 -7.08
C GLU A 14 13.87 13.87 -7.62
N GLY A 15 14.67 13.86 -8.69
CA GLY A 15 15.15 12.64 -9.32
C GLY A 15 16.33 12.06 -8.57
N ALA A 16 16.45 10.74 -8.62
CA ALA A 16 17.64 10.04 -8.12
C ALA A 16 18.64 9.79 -9.26
N GLU A 17 19.92 9.73 -8.91
CA GLU A 17 20.93 9.24 -9.82
C GLU A 17 20.65 7.78 -10.22
N PRO A 18 21.01 7.36 -11.45
CA PRO A 18 20.87 5.99 -11.89
C PRO A 18 21.48 5.02 -10.89
N ASN A 19 20.79 3.95 -10.59
CA ASN A 19 21.21 2.95 -9.62
C ASN A 19 20.79 1.54 -10.05
N GLU A 20 21.37 0.51 -9.41
CA GLU A 20 21.14 -0.90 -9.71
C GLU A 20 19.88 -1.47 -9.05
N LYS A 21 19.10 -0.65 -8.33
CA LYS A 21 17.90 -1.09 -7.64
C LYS A 21 16.72 -1.25 -8.61
N ILE A 22 15.71 -1.95 -8.13
CA ILE A 22 14.44 -2.17 -8.82
C ILE A 22 13.36 -1.35 -8.12
N ALA A 23 12.56 -0.63 -8.89
CA ALA A 23 11.36 0.02 -8.37
C ALA A 23 10.30 -1.08 -8.12
N LEU A 24 10.05 -1.38 -6.85
CA LEU A 24 9.06 -2.35 -6.40
C LEU A 24 7.73 -1.64 -6.19
N VAL A 25 6.78 -1.84 -7.08
CA VAL A 25 5.57 -1.03 -7.17
C VAL A 25 4.34 -1.79 -6.70
N ASP A 26 3.65 -1.25 -5.68
CA ASP A 26 2.23 -1.54 -5.49
C ASP A 26 1.45 -0.85 -6.61
N ALA A 27 1.03 -1.62 -7.61
CA ALA A 27 0.56 -1.10 -8.88
C ALA A 27 -0.98 -1.08 -9.04
N ASP A 28 -1.72 -1.47 -8.01
CA ASP A 28 -3.19 -1.47 -8.03
C ASP A 28 -3.75 -0.09 -8.38
N THR A 29 -3.19 0.96 -7.80
CA THR A 29 -3.59 2.34 -8.06
C THR A 29 -3.29 2.77 -9.50
N ILE A 30 -2.19 2.29 -10.10
CA ILE A 30 -1.86 2.60 -11.51
C ILE A 30 -2.93 2.00 -12.42
N ALA A 31 -3.22 0.71 -12.28
CA ALA A 31 -4.20 0.04 -13.13
C ALA A 31 -5.60 0.66 -12.96
N TYR A 32 -6.03 0.87 -11.71
CA TYR A 32 -7.34 1.48 -11.41
C TYR A 32 -7.47 2.89 -12.01
N ALA A 33 -6.51 3.77 -11.75
CA ALA A 33 -6.55 5.15 -12.22
C ALA A 33 -6.45 5.23 -13.75
N THR A 34 -5.68 4.35 -14.38
CA THR A 34 -5.58 4.31 -15.84
C THR A 34 -6.88 3.86 -16.46
N CYS A 35 -7.48 2.75 -15.99
CA CYS A 35 -8.78 2.30 -16.51
C CYS A 35 -9.85 3.37 -16.31
N SER A 36 -9.94 3.98 -15.12
CA SER A 36 -10.92 5.03 -14.81
C SER A 36 -10.84 6.25 -15.73
N VAL A 37 -9.65 6.57 -16.26
CA VAL A 37 -9.46 7.70 -17.19
C VAL A 37 -9.69 7.29 -18.64
N CYS A 38 -9.36 6.04 -18.98
CA CYS A 38 -9.43 5.54 -20.36
C CYS A 38 -10.80 4.93 -20.71
N GLU A 39 -11.64 4.61 -19.74
CA GLU A 39 -12.99 4.10 -20.03
C GLU A 39 -13.89 5.20 -20.61
N MET A 40 -14.78 4.82 -21.49
CA MET A 40 -15.77 5.67 -22.16
C MET A 40 -17.16 5.09 -21.95
N GLY A 41 -18.15 5.97 -21.88
CA GLY A 41 -19.55 5.59 -21.67
C GLY A 41 -20.08 6.09 -20.33
N ASP A 42 -21.28 5.65 -20.01
CA ASP A 42 -21.99 5.96 -18.76
C ASP A 42 -22.94 4.80 -18.37
N ASP A 43 -23.73 5.00 -17.32
CA ASP A 43 -24.66 3.98 -16.82
C ASP A 43 -25.83 3.69 -17.80
N GLU A 44 -26.09 4.56 -18.79
CA GLU A 44 -27.19 4.39 -19.75
C GLU A 44 -26.75 3.58 -20.97
N VAL A 45 -25.54 3.85 -21.51
CA VAL A 45 -25.01 3.20 -22.71
C VAL A 45 -24.02 2.08 -22.41
N GLY A 46 -23.64 1.92 -21.14
CA GLY A 46 -22.59 1.02 -20.71
C GLY A 46 -21.19 1.61 -20.87
N TYR A 47 -20.21 0.88 -20.35
CA TYR A 47 -18.82 1.30 -20.37
C TYR A 47 -18.00 0.44 -21.33
N SER A 48 -16.99 1.03 -21.94
CA SER A 48 -16.02 0.34 -22.80
C SER A 48 -14.64 0.94 -22.62
N ILE A 49 -13.60 0.18 -22.93
CA ILE A 49 -12.21 0.64 -22.84
C ILE A 49 -11.39 0.13 -24.04
N ASN A 50 -10.49 0.97 -24.52
CA ASN A 50 -9.43 0.52 -25.42
C ASN A 50 -8.24 0.08 -24.58
N LEU A 51 -8.03 -1.23 -24.42
CA LEU A 51 -6.98 -1.80 -23.59
C LEU A 51 -5.56 -1.50 -24.09
N ASP A 52 -5.35 -1.43 -25.41
CA ASP A 52 -4.03 -1.08 -25.96
C ASP A 52 -3.65 0.37 -25.63
N PHE A 53 -4.63 1.26 -25.69
CA PHE A 53 -4.44 2.66 -25.27
C PHE A 53 -4.21 2.73 -23.76
N ALA A 54 -5.01 2.05 -22.95
CA ALA A 54 -4.83 2.02 -21.50
C ALA A 54 -3.45 1.45 -21.11
N LEU A 55 -2.99 0.39 -21.79
CA LEU A 55 -1.67 -0.17 -21.58
C LEU A 55 -0.57 0.87 -21.88
N SER A 56 -0.69 1.61 -22.98
CA SER A 56 0.28 2.65 -23.32
C SER A 56 0.34 3.77 -22.27
N GLU A 57 -0.80 4.21 -21.76
CA GLU A 57 -0.89 5.22 -20.69
C GLU A 57 -0.32 4.72 -19.36
N ALA A 58 -0.58 3.45 -19.01
CA ALA A 58 0.02 2.85 -17.82
C ALA A 58 1.55 2.75 -17.94
N LYS A 59 2.08 2.37 -19.11
CA LYS A 59 3.53 2.31 -19.38
C LYS A 59 4.21 3.67 -19.17
N VAL A 60 3.57 4.75 -19.61
CA VAL A 60 4.09 6.12 -19.39
C VAL A 60 4.23 6.42 -17.90
N ARG A 61 3.23 6.08 -17.09
CA ARG A 61 3.26 6.28 -15.62
C ARG A 61 4.32 5.43 -14.94
N ILE A 62 4.49 4.20 -15.39
CA ILE A 62 5.51 3.28 -14.86
C ILE A 62 6.91 3.78 -15.19
N GLU A 63 7.12 4.26 -16.42
CA GLU A 63 8.40 4.86 -16.83
C GLU A 63 8.72 6.14 -16.04
N ASP A 64 7.72 6.97 -15.74
CA ASP A 64 7.90 8.13 -14.86
C ASP A 64 8.42 7.73 -13.47
N ILE A 65 7.89 6.63 -12.90
CA ILE A 65 8.39 6.09 -11.61
C ILE A 65 9.83 5.63 -11.75
N ARG A 66 10.17 4.87 -12.80
CA ARG A 66 11.52 4.36 -13.05
C ARG A 66 12.53 5.51 -13.16
N VAL A 67 12.20 6.51 -13.97
CA VAL A 67 13.04 7.69 -14.19
C VAL A 67 13.22 8.51 -12.91
N ALA A 68 12.13 8.76 -12.18
CA ALA A 68 12.16 9.53 -10.94
C ALA A 68 12.95 8.86 -9.82
N THR A 69 12.95 7.52 -9.79
CA THR A 69 13.70 6.75 -8.79
C THR A 69 15.12 6.43 -9.22
N GLY A 70 15.47 6.63 -10.51
CA GLY A 70 16.76 6.24 -11.08
C GLY A 70 16.97 4.72 -11.14
N CYS A 71 15.92 3.92 -10.90
CA CYS A 71 16.01 2.47 -10.91
C CYS A 71 16.29 1.93 -12.30
N LYS A 72 17.07 0.81 -12.36
CA LYS A 72 17.34 0.14 -13.62
C LYS A 72 16.11 -0.55 -14.19
N ASP A 73 15.24 -1.05 -13.31
CA ASP A 73 14.08 -1.88 -13.62
C ASP A 73 12.88 -1.58 -12.75
N VAL A 74 11.71 -2.12 -13.14
CA VAL A 74 10.44 -2.02 -12.40
C VAL A 74 9.83 -3.41 -12.24
N GLU A 75 9.34 -3.71 -11.04
CA GLU A 75 8.62 -4.93 -10.70
C GLU A 75 7.22 -4.55 -10.18
N LEU A 76 6.14 -5.03 -10.84
CA LEU A 76 4.77 -4.61 -10.57
C LEU A 76 3.99 -5.69 -9.81
N HIS A 77 3.35 -5.30 -8.72
CA HIS A 77 2.52 -6.20 -7.93
C HIS A 77 1.08 -5.71 -7.86
N PHE A 78 0.14 -6.66 -8.01
CA PHE A 78 -1.28 -6.39 -8.01
C PHE A 78 -2.01 -7.37 -7.10
N SER A 79 -3.04 -6.89 -6.44
CA SER A 79 -3.97 -7.72 -5.67
C SER A 79 -5.07 -8.27 -6.58
N THR A 80 -5.46 -9.53 -6.35
CA THR A 80 -6.61 -10.15 -7.03
C THR A 80 -7.42 -11.01 -6.08
N GLY A 81 -8.73 -10.95 -6.21
CA GLY A 81 -9.63 -11.85 -5.49
C GLY A 81 -9.71 -11.61 -3.98
N SER A 82 -10.00 -12.69 -3.26
CA SER A 82 -10.25 -12.69 -1.83
C SER A 82 -9.02 -13.17 -1.07
N THR A 83 -8.45 -12.31 -0.25
CA THR A 83 -7.21 -12.55 0.50
C THR A 83 -7.47 -13.18 1.87
N PHE A 84 -6.41 -13.48 2.63
CA PHE A 84 -6.54 -14.01 3.99
C PHE A 84 -7.36 -13.10 4.93
N ARG A 85 -7.32 -11.77 4.71
CA ARG A 85 -8.10 -10.81 5.52
C ARG A 85 -9.61 -11.03 5.37
N HIS A 86 -10.08 -11.36 4.19
CA HIS A 86 -11.50 -11.71 3.96
C HIS A 86 -11.91 -13.01 4.67
N LYS A 87 -10.94 -13.94 4.90
CA LYS A 87 -11.17 -15.17 5.68
C LYS A 87 -11.24 -14.90 7.19
N LEU A 88 -10.58 -13.83 7.66
CA LEU A 88 -10.61 -13.44 9.08
C LEU A 88 -11.93 -12.78 9.47
N THR A 89 -12.51 -11.98 8.59
CA THR A 89 -13.81 -11.32 8.82
C THR A 89 -14.50 -10.94 7.52
N SER A 90 -15.80 -11.11 7.47
CA SER A 90 -16.64 -10.71 6.33
C SER A 90 -16.82 -9.18 6.22
N SER A 91 -16.49 -8.41 7.27
CA SER A 91 -16.58 -6.96 7.26
C SER A 91 -15.42 -6.29 6.52
N TYR A 92 -14.31 -7.00 6.30
CA TYR A 92 -13.15 -6.46 5.59
C TYR A 92 -13.51 -6.06 4.17
N LYS A 93 -13.30 -4.79 3.83
CA LYS A 93 -13.65 -4.16 2.53
C LYS A 93 -15.11 -4.37 2.08
N ALA A 94 -16.02 -4.74 2.99
CA ALA A 94 -17.44 -4.96 2.66
C ALA A 94 -18.14 -3.68 2.16
N ASN A 95 -17.66 -2.50 2.56
CA ASN A 95 -18.10 -1.21 2.04
C ASN A 95 -17.80 -1.00 0.56
N ARG A 96 -16.92 -1.80 -0.03
CA ARG A 96 -16.56 -1.78 -1.46
C ARG A 96 -17.45 -2.72 -2.32
N ALA A 97 -18.33 -3.51 -1.71
CA ALA A 97 -19.16 -4.50 -2.41
C ALA A 97 -20.09 -3.88 -3.47
N THR A 98 -20.49 -2.60 -3.29
CA THR A 98 -21.31 -1.85 -4.24
C THR A 98 -20.52 -0.92 -5.14
N THR A 99 -19.19 -0.90 -5.02
CA THR A 99 -18.33 -0.04 -5.84
C THR A 99 -18.18 -0.66 -7.23
N ARG A 100 -18.53 0.11 -8.26
CA ARG A 100 -18.22 -0.29 -9.64
C ARG A 100 -16.71 -0.17 -9.87
N TYR A 101 -16.12 -1.22 -10.38
CA TYR A 101 -14.73 -1.17 -10.85
C TYR A 101 -14.69 -0.70 -12.31
N PRO A 102 -13.63 0.02 -12.70
CA PRO A 102 -13.45 0.42 -14.10
C PRO A 102 -13.41 -0.78 -15.04
N GLU A 103 -13.93 -0.57 -16.27
CA GLU A 103 -13.89 -1.59 -17.30
C GLU A 103 -12.46 -1.97 -17.66
N GLY A 104 -12.22 -3.25 -17.95
CA GLY A 104 -10.91 -3.78 -18.35
C GLY A 104 -9.83 -3.80 -17.24
N LEU A 105 -10.17 -3.49 -15.99
CA LEU A 105 -9.18 -3.42 -14.90
C LEU A 105 -8.39 -4.72 -14.74
N ARG A 106 -9.05 -5.87 -14.79
CA ARG A 106 -8.39 -7.17 -14.67
C ARG A 106 -7.48 -7.43 -15.88
N ASP A 107 -7.99 -7.18 -17.08
CA ASP A 107 -7.24 -7.44 -18.31
C ASP A 107 -5.99 -6.55 -18.38
N LEU A 108 -6.09 -5.27 -17.99
CA LEU A 108 -4.95 -4.37 -17.93
C LEU A 108 -3.88 -4.87 -16.93
N LYS A 109 -4.28 -5.36 -15.74
CA LYS A 109 -3.34 -5.95 -14.77
C LYS A 109 -2.60 -7.15 -15.38
N GLU A 110 -3.33 -8.05 -16.06
CA GLU A 110 -2.75 -9.23 -16.72
C GLU A 110 -1.79 -8.83 -17.86
N MET A 111 -2.14 -7.79 -18.64
CA MET A 111 -1.27 -7.25 -19.68
C MET A 111 0.01 -6.64 -19.10
N LEU A 112 -0.09 -5.85 -18.03
CA LEU A 112 1.05 -5.24 -17.36
C LEU A 112 2.01 -6.28 -16.78
N VAL A 113 1.50 -7.36 -16.19
CA VAL A 113 2.36 -8.45 -15.68
C VAL A 113 3.09 -9.19 -16.81
N LYS A 114 2.56 -9.20 -18.04
CA LYS A 114 3.25 -9.78 -19.20
C LYS A 114 4.35 -8.88 -19.76
N GLU A 115 4.20 -7.56 -19.60
CA GLU A 115 5.14 -6.56 -20.12
C GLU A 115 6.28 -6.25 -19.14
N PHE A 116 6.01 -6.34 -17.86
CA PHE A 116 6.94 -6.05 -16.76
C PHE A 116 7.10 -7.28 -15.87
N GLU A 117 8.23 -7.36 -15.16
CA GLU A 117 8.33 -8.33 -14.07
C GLU A 117 7.30 -8.01 -12.99
N GLY A 118 6.77 -9.03 -12.33
CA GLY A 118 5.82 -8.85 -11.24
C GLY A 118 4.81 -9.98 -11.12
N LYS A 119 3.72 -9.74 -10.38
CA LYS A 119 2.80 -10.82 -10.04
C LYS A 119 1.40 -10.33 -9.66
N LEU A 120 0.41 -11.18 -9.97
CA LEU A 120 -0.94 -11.09 -9.41
C LEU A 120 -1.01 -11.95 -8.14
N HIS A 121 -1.35 -11.34 -7.00
CA HIS A 121 -1.47 -12.01 -5.70
C HIS A 121 -2.92 -12.29 -5.36
N SER A 122 -3.23 -13.52 -4.92
CA SER A 122 -4.59 -13.96 -4.57
C SER A 122 -4.77 -14.34 -3.11
N ASP A 123 -3.72 -14.78 -2.42
CA ASP A 123 -3.78 -15.20 -1.02
C ASP A 123 -3.58 -14.05 -0.04
N PHE A 124 -2.81 -13.06 -0.44
CA PHE A 124 -2.53 -11.81 0.27
C PHE A 124 -2.55 -10.64 -0.73
N GLU A 125 -2.50 -9.42 -0.25
CA GLU A 125 -2.57 -8.23 -1.09
C GLU A 125 -1.17 -7.84 -1.62
N ALA A 126 -1.13 -7.03 -2.68
CA ALA A 126 0.12 -6.52 -3.24
C ALA A 126 0.93 -5.75 -2.19
N ASP A 127 0.24 -4.96 -1.35
CA ASP A 127 0.81 -4.21 -0.22
C ASP A 127 1.62 -5.11 0.71
N ASP A 128 1.08 -6.30 1.09
CA ASP A 128 1.79 -7.26 1.95
C ASP A 128 3.10 -7.72 1.28
N TYR A 129 3.02 -8.01 -0.03
CA TYR A 129 4.19 -8.47 -0.76
C TYR A 129 5.27 -7.41 -0.89
N VAL A 130 4.91 -6.18 -1.29
CA VAL A 130 5.91 -5.12 -1.48
C VAL A 130 6.56 -4.70 -0.17
N VAL A 131 5.81 -4.72 0.95
CA VAL A 131 6.36 -4.52 2.30
C VAL A 131 7.31 -5.66 2.67
N TRP A 132 6.90 -6.91 2.48
CA TRP A 132 7.73 -8.09 2.69
C TRP A 132 9.01 -8.07 1.86
N ALA A 133 8.91 -7.85 0.56
CA ALA A 133 10.05 -7.85 -0.34
C ALA A 133 11.07 -6.74 0.02
N LYS A 134 10.57 -5.54 0.36
CA LYS A 134 11.42 -4.44 0.84
C LYS A 134 12.09 -4.78 2.17
N LYS A 135 11.37 -5.38 3.11
CA LYS A 135 11.89 -5.76 4.43
C LYS A 135 13.05 -6.77 4.32
N TYR A 136 12.89 -7.80 3.50
CA TYR A 136 13.90 -8.87 3.38
C TYR A 136 14.99 -8.58 2.34
N ASN A 137 14.80 -7.61 1.46
CA ASN A 137 15.77 -7.24 0.42
C ASN A 137 15.91 -5.70 0.30
N PRO A 138 16.29 -4.99 1.38
CA PRO A 138 16.28 -3.53 1.42
C PRO A 138 17.23 -2.89 0.40
N GLU A 139 18.32 -3.58 0.05
CA GLU A 139 19.29 -3.09 -0.91
C GLU A 139 18.87 -3.29 -2.36
N LYS A 140 18.06 -4.32 -2.63
CA LYS A 140 17.56 -4.62 -3.97
C LYS A 140 16.47 -3.64 -4.42
N TYR A 141 15.60 -3.20 -3.51
CA TYR A 141 14.36 -2.52 -3.86
C TYR A 141 14.26 -1.09 -3.37
N ILE A 142 13.65 -0.22 -4.19
CA ILE A 142 12.99 1.02 -3.78
C ILE A 142 11.49 0.74 -3.78
N LEU A 143 10.87 0.77 -2.61
CA LEU A 143 9.41 0.60 -2.47
C LEU A 143 8.70 1.83 -3.02
N CYS A 144 7.76 1.62 -3.95
CA CYS A 144 6.99 2.65 -4.62
C CYS A 144 5.49 2.39 -4.41
N ALA A 145 4.80 3.27 -3.72
CA ALA A 145 3.37 3.17 -3.45
C ALA A 145 2.72 4.55 -3.34
N VAL A 146 1.41 4.62 -3.54
CA VAL A 146 0.61 5.83 -3.23
C VAL A 146 0.14 5.79 -1.78
N ASP A 147 -0.21 4.60 -1.29
CA ASP A 147 -0.73 4.44 0.06
C ASP A 147 0.35 4.73 1.10
N LYS A 148 0.04 5.66 2.00
CA LYS A 148 0.90 6.00 3.14
C LYS A 148 1.08 4.82 4.08
N ASP A 149 0.13 3.90 4.12
CA ASP A 149 0.15 2.78 5.04
C ASP A 149 1.21 1.77 4.60
N VAL A 150 1.32 1.51 3.30
CA VAL A 150 2.41 0.75 2.69
C VAL A 150 3.78 1.40 2.96
N LEU A 151 3.88 2.72 2.73
CA LEU A 151 5.14 3.46 2.89
C LEU A 151 5.61 3.55 4.36
N ASN A 152 4.69 3.39 5.32
CA ASN A 152 5.01 3.44 6.75
C ASN A 152 5.22 2.06 7.38
N ALA A 153 4.88 0.97 6.68
CA ALA A 153 4.93 -0.39 7.22
C ALA A 153 6.35 -0.97 7.32
N VAL A 154 7.32 -0.38 6.65
CA VAL A 154 8.72 -0.84 6.62
C VAL A 154 9.69 0.33 6.64
N GLU A 155 10.83 0.13 7.31
CA GLU A 155 11.89 1.14 7.38
C GLU A 155 12.55 1.39 6.01
N GLY A 156 12.96 2.63 5.78
CA GLY A 156 13.81 3.01 4.64
C GLY A 156 13.32 4.23 3.88
N ARG A 157 14.02 4.50 2.78
CA ARG A 157 13.65 5.51 1.81
C ARG A 157 12.77 4.88 0.75
N HIS A 158 11.57 5.42 0.58
CA HIS A 158 10.51 4.96 -0.31
C HIS A 158 10.11 6.06 -1.28
N PHE A 159 9.34 5.71 -2.30
CA PHE A 159 8.88 6.65 -3.29
C PHE A 159 7.36 6.68 -3.39
N ASN A 160 6.76 7.83 -3.04
CA ASN A 160 5.35 8.06 -3.27
C ASN A 160 5.15 8.59 -4.68
N TYR A 161 4.59 7.76 -5.56
CA TYR A 161 4.37 8.10 -6.96
C TYR A 161 3.03 8.81 -7.22
N TYR A 162 2.28 9.19 -6.17
CA TYR A 162 1.11 10.04 -6.36
C TYR A 162 1.52 11.37 -6.95
N GLN A 163 0.84 11.76 -8.03
CA GLN A 163 1.01 13.04 -8.68
C GLN A 163 -0.32 13.60 -9.16
N SER A 164 -0.42 14.92 -9.26
CA SER A 164 -1.57 15.60 -9.82
C SER A 164 -1.14 16.86 -10.57
N VAL A 165 -1.27 16.82 -11.89
CA VAL A 165 -1.00 18.01 -12.74
C VAL A 165 -1.97 19.13 -12.39
N LYS A 166 -3.25 18.82 -12.20
CA LYS A 166 -4.30 19.79 -11.84
C LYS A 166 -3.96 20.61 -10.59
N TYR A 167 -3.36 19.96 -9.58
CA TYR A 167 -3.03 20.59 -8.30
C TYR A 167 -1.54 20.89 -8.16
N ASN A 168 -0.76 20.68 -9.21
CA ASN A 168 0.70 20.83 -9.20
C ASN A 168 1.37 20.04 -8.05
N ILE A 169 0.95 18.80 -7.87
CA ILE A 169 1.52 17.89 -6.87
C ILE A 169 2.49 16.94 -7.56
N PRO A 170 3.80 17.05 -7.34
CA PRO A 170 4.78 16.11 -7.87
C PRO A 170 4.85 14.84 -7.04
N MET A 171 5.39 13.77 -7.62
CA MET A 171 5.87 12.60 -6.89
C MET A 171 6.93 13.01 -5.86
N LYS A 172 7.13 12.22 -4.81
CA LYS A 172 8.06 12.58 -3.74
C LYS A 172 8.69 11.40 -3.03
N TRP A 173 9.87 11.62 -2.50
CA TRP A 173 10.52 10.70 -1.58
C TRP A 173 9.90 10.76 -0.17
N VAL A 174 9.87 9.61 0.50
CA VAL A 174 9.36 9.46 1.87
C VAL A 174 10.37 8.67 2.67
N GLU A 175 10.75 9.20 3.83
CA GLU A 175 11.63 8.50 4.77
C GLU A 175 10.79 7.91 5.91
N THR A 176 10.97 6.61 6.16
CA THR A 176 10.34 5.93 7.29
C THR A 176 11.43 5.35 8.19
N SER A 177 11.49 5.86 9.43
CA SER A 177 12.44 5.39 10.42
C SER A 177 12.03 4.02 10.99
N ALA A 178 13.01 3.26 11.53
CA ALA A 178 12.75 2.00 12.24
C ALA A 178 11.68 2.15 13.34
N LYS A 179 11.79 3.21 14.16
CA LYS A 179 10.79 3.53 15.19
C LYS A 179 9.38 3.66 14.57
N LYS A 180 9.24 4.42 13.49
CA LYS A 180 7.96 4.63 12.83
C LYS A 180 7.39 3.34 12.27
N ALA A 181 8.21 2.52 11.61
CA ALA A 181 7.80 1.24 11.05
C ALA A 181 7.31 0.26 12.14
N ILE A 182 7.99 0.22 13.28
CA ILE A 182 7.58 -0.60 14.44
C ILE A 182 6.25 -0.11 15.02
N GLN A 183 6.09 1.20 15.21
CA GLN A 183 4.92 1.79 15.85
C GLN A 183 3.67 1.78 14.96
N PHE A 184 3.85 1.80 13.65
CA PHE A 184 2.78 2.07 12.70
C PHE A 184 1.59 1.10 12.79
N PRO A 185 1.77 -0.24 12.83
CA PRO A 185 0.64 -1.16 12.97
C PRO A 185 -0.14 -0.97 14.28
N TYR A 186 0.52 -0.55 15.36
CA TYR A 186 -0.13 -0.25 16.64
C TYR A 186 -0.96 1.05 16.58
N TYR A 187 -0.48 2.05 15.84
CA TYR A 187 -1.28 3.23 15.51
C TYR A 187 -2.56 2.87 14.78
N GLN A 188 -2.42 2.08 13.72
CA GLN A 188 -3.56 1.64 12.92
C GLN A 188 -4.50 0.76 13.73
N CYS A 189 -3.98 -0.12 14.59
CA CYS A 189 -4.80 -0.94 15.47
C CYS A 189 -5.69 -0.08 16.38
N LEU A 190 -5.18 1.02 16.94
CA LEU A 190 -5.96 1.94 17.77
C LEU A 190 -7.00 2.71 16.96
N MET A 191 -6.65 3.18 15.77
CA MET A 191 -7.52 4.02 14.94
C MET A 191 -8.51 3.24 14.09
N GLY A 192 -8.14 2.03 13.70
CA GLY A 192 -8.79 1.30 12.61
C GLY A 192 -8.48 1.91 11.24
N ASP A 193 -9.14 1.36 10.23
CA ASP A 193 -9.15 1.87 8.87
C ASP A 193 -10.57 1.84 8.29
N SER A 194 -11.18 3.01 8.21
CA SER A 194 -12.54 3.15 7.69
C SER A 194 -12.64 2.88 6.19
N ALA A 195 -11.56 3.08 5.43
CA ALA A 195 -11.52 2.81 3.99
C ALA A 195 -11.62 1.31 3.70
N ASP A 196 -11.08 0.50 4.60
CA ASP A 196 -11.11 -0.97 4.53
C ASP A 196 -12.19 -1.61 5.44
N GLY A 197 -13.01 -0.78 6.08
CA GLY A 197 -14.06 -1.26 6.98
C GLY A 197 -13.52 -1.84 8.29
N ILE A 198 -12.29 -1.49 8.68
CA ILE A 198 -11.65 -1.97 9.90
C ILE A 198 -11.96 -1.03 11.05
N GLN A 199 -12.63 -1.55 12.06
CA GLN A 199 -13.00 -0.78 13.24
C GLN A 199 -11.86 -0.70 14.25
N GLY A 200 -11.48 0.53 14.63
CA GLY A 200 -10.61 0.79 15.76
C GLY A 200 -11.40 1.25 17.00
N ILE A 201 -10.72 1.86 17.96
CA ILE A 201 -11.34 2.42 19.16
C ILE A 201 -12.10 3.70 18.78
N LYS A 202 -13.40 3.74 19.11
CA LYS A 202 -14.25 4.91 18.81
C LYS A 202 -13.67 6.19 19.40
N GLY A 203 -13.47 7.20 18.53
CA GLY A 203 -12.92 8.51 18.92
C GLY A 203 -11.39 8.54 19.05
N CYS A 204 -10.69 7.44 18.76
CA CYS A 204 -9.24 7.41 18.71
C CYS A 204 -8.76 7.85 17.31
N GLY A 205 -8.48 9.13 17.15
CA GLY A 205 -7.85 9.66 15.94
C GLY A 205 -6.32 9.73 16.05
N PRO A 206 -5.64 10.23 14.98
CA PRO A 206 -4.17 10.24 14.90
C PRO A 206 -3.47 10.85 16.13
N LYS A 207 -3.91 12.02 16.57
CA LYS A 207 -3.31 12.69 17.75
C LYS A 207 -3.46 11.89 19.06
N THR A 208 -4.60 11.20 19.20
CA THR A 208 -4.84 10.35 20.37
C THR A 208 -3.99 9.10 20.32
N ALA A 209 -3.92 8.43 19.18
CA ALA A 209 -3.07 7.26 18.97
C ALA A 209 -1.58 7.61 19.21
N GLU A 210 -1.11 8.73 18.66
CA GLU A 210 0.26 9.22 18.88
C GLU A 210 0.57 9.41 20.37
N LYS A 211 -0.34 10.04 21.11
CA LYS A 211 -0.17 10.23 22.56
C LYS A 211 -0.14 8.90 23.33
N ILE A 212 -0.97 7.93 22.90
CA ILE A 212 -1.03 6.58 23.51
C ILE A 212 0.29 5.84 23.26
N ILE A 213 0.73 5.78 22.02
CA ILE A 213 1.95 5.07 21.60
C ILE A 213 3.20 5.74 22.18
N GLY A 214 3.28 7.07 22.10
CA GLY A 214 4.40 7.86 22.64
C GLY A 214 5.74 7.44 22.05
N GLU A 215 6.74 7.32 22.93
CA GLU A 215 8.12 6.97 22.54
C GLU A 215 8.42 5.45 22.56
N ARG A 216 7.43 4.60 22.85
CA ARG A 216 7.63 3.16 22.97
C ARG A 216 8.05 2.54 21.63
N VAL A 217 9.00 1.61 21.72
CA VAL A 217 9.47 0.80 20.58
C VAL A 217 9.54 -0.68 20.91
N ASP A 218 9.36 -1.04 22.19
CA ASP A 218 9.23 -2.43 22.61
C ASP A 218 7.83 -2.94 22.25
N GLU A 219 7.75 -3.99 21.45
CA GLU A 219 6.49 -4.50 20.93
C GLU A 219 5.59 -5.10 22.03
N VAL A 220 6.18 -5.64 23.12
CA VAL A 220 5.42 -6.14 24.27
C VAL A 220 4.75 -4.98 25.00
N GLU A 221 5.46 -3.88 25.20
CA GLU A 221 4.90 -2.67 25.82
C GLU A 221 3.84 -2.02 24.93
N LEU A 222 4.10 -1.93 23.63
CA LEU A 222 3.14 -1.41 22.64
C LEU A 222 1.84 -2.21 22.64
N TRP A 223 1.96 -3.55 22.61
CA TRP A 223 0.78 -4.42 22.64
C TRP A 223 -0.01 -4.32 23.94
N LYS A 224 0.68 -4.35 25.08
CA LYS A 224 0.04 -4.16 26.40
C LYS A 224 -0.74 -2.85 26.47
N GLU A 225 -0.18 -1.77 25.92
CA GLU A 225 -0.85 -0.47 25.91
C GLU A 225 -2.11 -0.51 24.99
N VAL A 226 -2.00 -1.07 23.77
CA VAL A 226 -3.14 -1.23 22.86
C VAL A 226 -4.27 -2.01 23.54
N VAL A 227 -3.95 -3.17 24.14
CA VAL A 227 -4.94 -4.00 24.85
C VAL A 227 -5.58 -3.24 26.03
N ALA A 228 -4.80 -2.47 26.77
CA ALA A 228 -5.32 -1.64 27.87
C ALA A 228 -6.32 -0.61 27.37
N GLN A 229 -6.06 0.04 26.23
CA GLN A 229 -6.96 1.02 25.64
C GLN A 229 -8.24 0.35 25.08
N TYR A 230 -8.14 -0.81 24.46
CA TYR A 230 -9.31 -1.59 24.03
C TYR A 230 -10.18 -1.97 25.22
N LYS A 231 -9.61 -2.51 26.29
CA LYS A 231 -10.34 -2.85 27.55
C LYS A 231 -11.01 -1.62 28.15
N LYS A 232 -10.34 -0.47 28.18
CA LYS A 232 -10.91 0.81 28.63
C LYS A 232 -12.08 1.28 27.79
N ALA A 233 -12.06 0.98 26.49
CA ALA A 233 -13.16 1.26 25.56
C ALA A 233 -14.29 0.20 25.62
N GLY A 234 -14.22 -0.78 26.52
CA GLY A 234 -15.21 -1.85 26.65
C GLY A 234 -15.06 -2.97 25.60
N MET A 235 -13.93 -3.00 24.91
CA MET A 235 -13.60 -3.99 23.90
C MET A 235 -12.66 -5.07 24.46
N SER A 236 -12.64 -6.21 23.81
CA SER A 236 -11.80 -7.35 24.21
C SER A 236 -10.44 -7.33 23.53
N GLU A 237 -9.48 -8.08 24.09
CA GLU A 237 -8.18 -8.33 23.48
C GLU A 237 -8.29 -9.12 22.17
N LYS A 238 -9.33 -9.98 22.02
CA LYS A 238 -9.61 -10.68 20.76
C LYS A 238 -9.96 -9.71 19.63
N GLU A 239 -10.70 -8.67 19.94
CA GLU A 239 -11.01 -7.61 18.96
C GLU A 239 -9.76 -6.82 18.59
N ALA A 240 -8.91 -6.49 19.56
CA ALA A 240 -7.62 -5.85 19.30
C ALA A 240 -6.74 -6.73 18.41
N LEU A 241 -6.65 -8.05 18.70
CA LEU A 241 -5.88 -9.00 17.91
C LEU A 241 -6.42 -9.13 16.48
N LEU A 242 -7.73 -9.18 16.30
CA LEU A 242 -8.35 -9.20 14.97
C LEU A 242 -8.00 -7.92 14.20
N THR A 243 -8.16 -6.75 14.83
CA THR A 243 -7.81 -5.47 14.21
C THR A 243 -6.33 -5.43 13.82
N MET A 244 -5.43 -5.86 14.71
CA MET A 244 -3.99 -5.92 14.41
C MET A 244 -3.70 -6.82 13.20
N ARG A 245 -4.33 -7.98 13.09
CA ARG A 245 -4.19 -8.89 11.94
C ARG A 245 -4.75 -8.32 10.64
N LEU A 246 -5.69 -7.40 10.71
CA LEU A 246 -6.25 -6.74 9.53
C LEU A 246 -5.38 -5.58 9.03
N VAL A 247 -4.82 -4.77 9.94
CA VAL A 247 -4.05 -3.57 9.59
C VAL A 247 -2.56 -3.82 9.37
N ASN A 248 -1.98 -4.86 9.96
CA ASN A 248 -0.56 -5.13 9.86
C ASN A 248 -0.21 -5.79 8.52
N MET A 249 0.68 -5.17 7.77
CA MET A 249 1.20 -5.70 6.49
C MET A 249 2.39 -6.67 6.67
N ASN A 250 2.92 -6.82 7.89
CA ASN A 250 3.98 -7.76 8.20
C ASN A 250 3.42 -9.13 8.60
N GLN A 251 2.62 -9.75 7.72
CA GLN A 251 1.94 -11.04 7.93
C GLN A 251 2.47 -12.13 7.00
N LEU A 252 3.64 -11.91 6.42
CA LEU A 252 4.31 -12.93 5.61
C LEU A 252 5.60 -13.37 6.28
N SER A 253 5.78 -14.70 6.37
CA SER A 253 7.01 -15.34 6.84
C SER A 253 8.18 -15.03 5.90
N LYS A 254 9.39 -15.39 6.29
CA LYS A 254 10.59 -15.25 5.43
C LYS A 254 10.42 -15.96 4.07
N ASP A 255 9.66 -17.05 4.04
CA ASP A 255 9.41 -17.83 2.82
C ASP A 255 8.18 -17.32 2.02
N CYS A 256 7.73 -16.08 2.31
CA CYS A 256 6.59 -15.45 1.64
C CYS A 256 5.27 -16.26 1.75
N THR A 257 5.05 -16.89 2.89
CA THR A 257 3.78 -17.56 3.23
C THR A 257 3.06 -16.79 4.33
N ILE A 258 1.73 -16.91 4.39
CA ILE A 258 0.94 -16.22 5.40
C ILE A 258 1.33 -16.73 6.79
N ASP A 259 1.78 -15.82 7.64
CA ASP A 259 2.14 -16.02 9.04
C ASP A 259 1.44 -14.93 9.87
N LEU A 260 0.28 -15.29 10.41
CA LEU A 260 -0.55 -14.31 11.11
C LEU A 260 0.14 -13.79 12.35
N TRP A 261 0.14 -12.49 12.49
CA TRP A 261 0.71 -11.82 13.65
C TRP A 261 0.18 -12.39 14.97
N MET A 262 1.09 -12.69 15.87
CA MET A 262 0.85 -13.19 17.21
C MET A 262 1.18 -12.12 18.24
N ALA A 263 0.41 -12.09 19.33
CA ALA A 263 0.69 -11.14 20.41
C ALA A 263 2.08 -11.40 21.00
N PRO A 264 2.94 -10.39 21.13
CA PRO A 264 4.28 -10.57 21.67
C PRO A 264 4.20 -10.92 23.17
N GLY A 265 4.92 -11.97 23.57
CA GLY A 265 4.97 -12.44 24.95
C GLY A 265 4.00 -13.59 25.30
N GLU A 266 3.28 -14.11 24.29
CA GLU A 266 2.55 -15.37 24.38
C GLU A 266 3.41 -16.57 23.96
#